data_d7f8b74b3d69b75d3e17bc6d02e538d4
#
_entry.id   d7f8b74b3d69b75d3e17bc6d02e538d4
#
_cell.length_a   1.000
_cell.length_b   1.000
_cell.length_c   1.000
_cell.angle_alpha   90.00
_cell.angle_beta   90.00
_cell.angle_gamma   90.00
#
_symmetry.space_group_name_H-M   'P 1'
#
loop_
_entity.id
_entity.type
_entity.pdbx_description
1 polymer ?
#
loop_
_entity_poly.entity_id
_entity_poly.type
_entity_poly.pdbx_seq_one_letter_code
_entity_poly.pdbx_strand_id
1 'polypeptide(L)'
;SSDLGKAIIDVELWSEDGNESTRTLTIPPRSTKNYSLTTFMPGKKLTAFHLLSRSGLVSVALFDERRKGLTAYGGDYIAPNPPPSKKVLIAGIPGVKFVKKSKITSQRIRLFVPGESDAVIQVNYISPTGVFAPVGLDSLRVPAQKVVEVDLSDLPSDRLFALQVLASEPVIASVLTRGMFNNQRELVWSSSVESTRGEVMALAERSGYLSIVSNAPEVSFTVVKDRGKKSVVTLPIDAMAIWKVPDTVHEIQFKATAEPTYLALAIKSISGVATTSLAPAQSKELTALPVLDSTLYIPATR
;
A
#
# COMPACT_ATOMS: atom_id res chain seq x y z
N SER A 1 12.34 18.54 -0.03
CA SER A 1 11.67 19.68 0.57
C SER A 1 11.16 20.64 -0.51
N SER A 2 9.91 21.02 -0.42
CA SER A 2 9.28 21.99 -1.34
C SER A 2 9.33 23.43 -0.82
N ASP A 3 9.71 23.64 0.43
CA ASP A 3 9.70 24.93 1.10
C ASP A 3 10.92 25.79 0.77
N LEU A 4 10.82 27.10 1.08
CA LEU A 4 11.95 28.04 1.02
C LEU A 4 12.93 27.83 2.19
N GLY A 5 12.48 27.18 3.27
CA GLY A 5 13.27 26.82 4.44
C GLY A 5 13.72 25.35 4.43
N LYS A 6 14.69 25.02 5.29
CA LYS A 6 15.07 23.63 5.54
C LYS A 6 13.93 22.88 6.22
N ALA A 7 13.70 21.63 5.83
CA ALA A 7 12.81 20.74 6.55
C ALA A 7 13.59 19.93 7.61
N ILE A 8 12.98 19.74 8.78
CA ILE A 8 13.51 18.91 9.87
C ILE A 8 12.53 17.77 10.11
N ILE A 9 13.01 16.54 10.00
CA ILE A 9 12.21 15.33 10.07
C ILE A 9 12.79 14.41 11.12
N ASP A 10 11.98 13.95 12.05
CA ASP A 10 12.34 12.80 12.89
C ASP A 10 11.92 11.51 12.21
N VAL A 11 12.79 10.54 12.28
CA VAL A 11 12.58 9.18 11.83
C VAL A 11 12.69 8.27 13.06
N GLU A 12 11.57 7.76 13.52
CA GLU A 12 11.51 6.75 14.56
C GLU A 12 11.60 5.38 13.91
N LEU A 13 12.40 4.48 14.46
CA LEU A 13 12.78 3.21 13.85
C LEU A 13 12.53 2.05 14.80
N TRP A 14 11.89 0.99 14.30
CA TRP A 14 11.66 -0.27 15.02
C TRP A 14 12.05 -1.47 14.15
N SER A 15 12.47 -2.53 14.81
CA SER A 15 12.81 -3.80 14.17
C SER A 15 12.06 -4.99 14.80
N GLU A 16 12.46 -6.19 14.41
CA GLU A 16 12.05 -7.44 15.08
C GLU A 16 12.49 -7.51 16.55
N ASP A 17 13.52 -6.76 16.93
CA ASP A 17 14.05 -6.73 18.30
C ASP A 17 13.42 -5.63 19.17
N GLY A 18 12.76 -4.65 18.57
CA GLY A 18 12.07 -3.56 19.25
C GLY A 18 12.42 -2.18 18.74
N ASN A 19 12.29 -1.17 19.60
CA ASN A 19 12.69 0.20 19.26
C ASN A 19 14.22 0.29 19.11
N GLU A 20 14.66 0.79 17.97
CA GLU A 20 16.09 0.90 17.67
C GLU A 20 16.63 2.30 17.96
N SER A 21 16.00 3.33 17.42
CA SER A 21 16.45 4.72 17.62
C SER A 21 15.51 5.73 16.95
N THR A 22 15.67 6.99 17.36
CA THR A 22 15.16 8.14 16.61
C THR A 22 16.32 8.87 15.93
N ARG A 23 16.13 9.25 14.68
CA ARG A 23 17.09 10.01 13.88
C ARG A 23 16.46 11.31 13.42
N THR A 24 17.15 12.42 13.58
CA THR A 24 16.72 13.70 13.02
C THR A 24 17.46 13.95 11.71
N LEU A 25 16.70 14.15 10.64
CA LEU A 25 17.21 14.46 9.31
C LEU A 25 16.92 15.92 8.97
N THR A 26 17.89 16.56 8.32
CA THR A 26 17.72 17.92 7.79
C THR A 26 17.79 17.87 6.27
N ILE A 27 16.73 18.34 5.62
CA ILE A 27 16.62 18.41 4.16
C ILE A 27 16.71 19.88 3.75
N PRO A 28 17.69 20.28 2.95
CA PRO A 28 17.78 21.64 2.43
C PRO A 28 16.53 22.00 1.60
N PRO A 29 16.22 23.30 1.46
CA PRO A 29 15.10 23.73 0.64
C PRO A 29 15.29 23.28 -0.81
N ARG A 30 14.19 22.95 -1.47
CA ARG A 30 14.11 22.54 -2.89
C ARG A 30 15.11 21.42 -3.25
N SER A 31 15.35 20.48 -2.34
CA SER A 31 16.29 19.39 -2.55
C SER A 31 15.69 18.02 -2.27
N THR A 32 16.29 17.00 -2.86
CA THR A 32 16.03 15.59 -2.59
C THR A 32 17.23 14.96 -1.91
N LYS A 33 16.98 14.14 -0.90
CA LYS A 33 17.99 13.32 -0.22
C LYS A 33 17.56 11.86 -0.22
N ASN A 34 18.50 10.99 -0.50
CA ASN A 34 18.31 9.54 -0.44
C ASN A 34 19.06 9.00 0.79
N TYR A 35 18.38 8.16 1.54
CA TYR A 35 18.91 7.50 2.73
C TYR A 35 18.68 5.99 2.62
N SER A 36 19.71 5.21 2.96
CA SER A 36 19.56 3.77 3.07
C SER A 36 19.15 3.41 4.49
N LEU A 37 18.03 2.69 4.64
CA LEU A 37 17.60 2.19 5.96
C LEU A 37 18.60 1.20 6.56
N THR A 38 19.37 0.49 5.76
CA THR A 38 20.42 -0.42 6.25
C THR A 38 21.56 0.34 6.96
N THR A 39 21.76 1.62 6.66
CA THR A 39 22.69 2.50 7.38
C THR A 39 22.16 2.86 8.77
N PHE A 40 20.85 2.99 8.91
CA PHE A 40 20.22 3.33 10.19
C PHE A 40 20.03 2.10 11.08
N MET A 41 19.79 0.94 10.45
CA MET A 41 19.45 -0.32 11.10
C MET A 41 20.28 -1.47 10.53
N PRO A 42 21.60 -1.49 10.77
CA PRO A 42 22.46 -2.55 10.24
C PRO A 42 22.10 -3.93 10.78
N GLY A 43 22.01 -4.92 9.89
CA GLY A 43 21.71 -6.30 10.25
C GLY A 43 20.26 -6.64 10.53
N LYS A 44 19.35 -5.66 10.58
CA LYS A 44 17.91 -5.91 10.81
C LYS A 44 17.22 -6.38 9.53
N LYS A 45 16.32 -7.32 9.68
CA LYS A 45 15.57 -7.94 8.58
C LYS A 45 14.17 -7.35 8.42
N LEU A 46 13.55 -6.97 9.53
CA LEU A 46 12.22 -6.40 9.59
C LEU A 46 12.32 -4.98 10.12
N THR A 47 11.64 -4.06 9.47
CA THR A 47 11.68 -2.66 9.86
C THR A 47 10.29 -2.04 9.78
N ALA A 48 9.96 -1.23 10.77
CA ALA A 48 8.90 -0.24 10.73
C ALA A 48 9.52 1.13 11.03
N PHE A 49 8.94 2.17 10.45
CA PHE A 49 9.39 3.53 10.77
C PHE A 49 8.24 4.51 10.69
N HIS A 50 8.36 5.57 11.47
CA HIS A 50 7.46 6.70 11.46
C HIS A 50 8.25 7.96 11.13
N LEU A 51 7.69 8.80 10.26
CA LEU A 51 8.27 10.05 9.85
C LEU A 51 7.43 11.20 10.38
N LEU A 52 8.04 12.04 11.19
CA LEU A 52 7.41 13.23 11.76
C LEU A 52 8.12 14.48 11.28
N SER A 53 7.46 15.30 10.46
CA SER A 53 8.01 16.61 10.10
C SER A 53 7.84 17.59 11.26
N ARG A 54 8.96 18.06 11.82
CA ARG A 54 8.94 19.14 12.83
C ARG A 54 8.84 20.51 12.19
N SER A 55 9.38 20.67 10.99
CA SER A 55 9.29 21.90 10.22
C SER A 55 9.46 21.63 8.73
N GLY A 56 8.83 22.45 7.90
CA GLY A 56 8.85 22.36 6.45
C GLY A 56 7.98 21.24 5.88
N LEU A 57 7.69 21.31 4.61
CA LEU A 57 6.92 20.32 3.86
C LEU A 57 7.88 19.38 3.12
N VAL A 58 7.60 18.08 3.20
CA VAL A 58 8.38 17.04 2.54
C VAL A 58 7.45 16.04 1.87
N SER A 59 7.90 15.52 0.74
CA SER A 59 7.34 14.31 0.14
C SER A 59 8.34 13.17 0.34
N VAL A 60 7.84 12.00 0.72
CA VAL A 60 8.67 10.85 1.02
C VAL A 60 8.21 9.67 0.18
N ALA A 61 9.16 8.93 -0.39
CA ALA A 61 8.94 7.66 -1.03
C ALA A 61 9.88 6.61 -0.43
N LEU A 62 9.36 5.42 -0.18
CA LEU A 62 10.15 4.27 0.24
C LEU A 62 10.25 3.28 -0.91
N PHE A 63 11.47 2.85 -1.22
CA PHE A 63 11.75 1.85 -2.23
C PHE A 63 12.44 0.64 -1.60
N ASP A 64 11.84 -0.55 -1.69
CA ASP A 64 12.46 -1.84 -1.31
C ASP A 64 13.01 -2.50 -2.58
N GLU A 65 14.33 -2.67 -2.64
CA GLU A 65 15.01 -3.40 -3.71
C GLU A 65 15.76 -4.57 -3.11
N ARG A 66 15.59 -5.74 -3.72
CA ARG A 66 16.29 -6.96 -3.32
C ARG A 66 17.28 -7.38 -4.39
N ARG A 67 18.50 -7.68 -3.94
CA ARG A 67 19.59 -8.16 -4.80
C ARG A 67 20.30 -9.36 -4.17
N LYS A 68 20.84 -10.23 -5.03
CA LYS A 68 21.78 -11.28 -4.62
C LYS A 68 23.01 -11.13 -5.50
N GLY A 69 24.08 -10.56 -4.95
CA GLY A 69 25.20 -10.07 -5.74
C GLY A 69 24.73 -9.02 -6.75
N LEU A 70 25.01 -9.21 -8.03
CA LEU A 70 24.59 -8.31 -9.12
C LEU A 70 23.19 -8.63 -9.66
N THR A 71 22.57 -9.71 -9.23
CA THR A 71 21.25 -10.12 -9.75
C THR A 71 20.16 -9.43 -8.99
N ALA A 72 19.28 -8.69 -9.70
CA ALA A 72 18.07 -8.10 -9.14
C ALA A 72 17.02 -9.20 -8.83
N TYR A 73 16.36 -9.05 -7.69
CA TYR A 73 15.28 -9.94 -7.20
C TYR A 73 13.95 -9.21 -7.07
N GLY A 74 13.80 -8.11 -7.80
CA GLY A 74 12.64 -7.25 -7.80
C GLY A 74 12.82 -6.02 -6.92
N GLY A 75 11.93 -5.05 -7.11
CA GLY A 75 11.87 -3.82 -6.34
C GLY A 75 10.49 -3.19 -6.44
N ASP A 76 10.03 -2.56 -5.36
CA ASP A 76 8.74 -1.91 -5.32
C ASP A 76 8.76 -0.65 -4.45
N TYR A 77 7.90 0.29 -4.79
CA TYR A 77 7.62 1.45 -3.96
C TYR A 77 6.54 1.11 -2.94
N ILE A 78 6.86 1.33 -1.67
CA ILE A 78 5.94 1.04 -0.57
C ILE A 78 5.13 2.30 -0.28
N ALA A 79 3.81 2.21 -0.45
CA ALA A 79 2.91 3.27 -0.04
C ALA A 79 2.87 3.39 1.50
N PRO A 80 2.73 4.60 2.06
CA PRO A 80 2.55 4.76 3.49
C PRO A 80 1.26 4.06 3.95
N ASN A 81 1.32 3.48 5.14
CA ASN A 81 0.12 2.96 5.78
C ASN A 81 -0.70 4.10 6.39
N PRO A 82 -2.02 3.97 6.48
CA PRO A 82 -2.86 4.81 7.32
C PRO A 82 -2.41 4.79 8.79
N PRO A 83 -2.89 5.73 9.61
CA PRO A 83 -2.66 5.69 11.05
C PRO A 83 -3.03 4.34 11.67
N PRO A 84 -2.32 3.91 12.73
CA PRO A 84 -2.60 2.65 13.42
C PRO A 84 -4.06 2.51 13.83
N SER A 85 -4.64 1.34 13.61
CA SER A 85 -6.06 1.07 13.92
C SER A 85 -6.27 -0.34 14.46
N LYS A 86 -7.33 -0.55 15.25
CA LYS A 86 -7.76 -1.90 15.68
C LYS A 86 -8.41 -2.72 14.57
N LYS A 87 -8.78 -2.06 13.48
CA LYS A 87 -9.30 -2.70 12.26
C LYS A 87 -8.54 -2.17 11.06
N VAL A 88 -7.73 -3.02 10.45
CA VAL A 88 -6.91 -2.68 9.28
C VAL A 88 -7.33 -3.55 8.11
N LEU A 89 -7.41 -2.97 6.92
CA LEU A 89 -7.68 -3.71 5.69
C LEU A 89 -6.53 -3.53 4.69
N ILE A 90 -6.12 -4.64 4.09
CA ILE A 90 -5.14 -4.68 3.00
C ILE A 90 -5.86 -5.25 1.79
N ALA A 91 -6.08 -4.44 0.76
CA ALA A 91 -6.79 -4.85 -0.44
C ALA A 91 -5.85 -5.05 -1.63
N GLY A 92 -6.32 -5.78 -2.64
CA GLY A 92 -5.59 -5.95 -3.90
C GLY A 92 -4.33 -6.80 -3.80
N ILE A 93 -4.23 -7.69 -2.83
CA ILE A 93 -3.08 -8.58 -2.67
C ILE A 93 -3.06 -9.57 -3.84
N PRO A 94 -1.96 -9.65 -4.63
CA PRO A 94 -1.89 -10.56 -5.77
C PRO A 94 -1.75 -12.01 -5.30
N GLY A 95 -2.64 -12.87 -5.80
CA GLY A 95 -2.58 -14.31 -5.61
C GLY A 95 -1.95 -15.02 -6.80
N VAL A 96 -1.77 -16.34 -6.68
CA VAL A 96 -1.10 -17.18 -7.72
C VAL A 96 -1.79 -17.09 -9.08
N LYS A 97 -3.12 -16.89 -9.10
CA LYS A 97 -3.88 -16.81 -10.36
C LYS A 97 -3.91 -15.40 -10.99
N PHE A 98 -3.22 -14.42 -10.38
CA PHE A 98 -3.25 -13.06 -10.89
C PHE A 98 -2.57 -12.92 -12.25
N VAL A 99 -1.44 -13.57 -12.45
CA VAL A 99 -0.71 -13.57 -13.72
C VAL A 99 -0.57 -15.00 -14.23
N LYS A 100 -0.80 -15.21 -15.53
CA LYS A 100 -0.43 -16.48 -16.18
C LYS A 100 1.07 -16.71 -16.00
N LYS A 101 1.50 -17.90 -15.70
CA LYS A 101 2.90 -18.25 -15.41
C LYS A 101 3.47 -17.49 -14.20
N SER A 102 2.68 -17.29 -13.16
CA SER A 102 3.17 -16.81 -11.89
C SER A 102 3.49 -17.98 -10.94
N LYS A 103 4.50 -17.80 -10.13
CA LYS A 103 4.83 -18.67 -9.02
C LYS A 103 5.14 -17.78 -7.82
N ILE A 104 4.26 -17.72 -6.86
CA ILE A 104 4.54 -17.07 -5.58
C ILE A 104 5.49 -17.98 -4.79
N THR A 105 6.62 -17.42 -4.38
CA THR A 105 7.65 -18.13 -3.63
C THR A 105 7.60 -17.81 -2.14
N SER A 106 7.00 -16.68 -1.78
CA SER A 106 6.79 -16.26 -0.39
C SER A 106 5.72 -15.19 -0.36
N GLN A 107 4.79 -15.31 0.58
CA GLN A 107 3.79 -14.29 0.87
C GLN A 107 3.70 -14.13 2.38
N ARG A 108 3.91 -12.92 2.89
CA ARG A 108 4.04 -12.68 4.32
C ARG A 108 3.35 -11.40 4.73
N ILE A 109 2.61 -11.44 5.83
CA ILE A 109 2.10 -10.24 6.47
C ILE A 109 3.10 -9.75 7.51
N ARG A 110 3.39 -8.45 7.49
CA ARG A 110 4.12 -7.74 8.53
C ARG A 110 3.16 -6.98 9.39
N LEU A 111 3.33 -7.12 10.70
CA LEU A 111 2.49 -6.56 11.73
C LEU A 111 3.37 -5.74 12.68
N PHE A 112 2.89 -4.57 13.07
CA PHE A 112 3.56 -3.70 14.02
C PHE A 112 2.55 -3.06 14.96
N VAL A 113 2.78 -3.17 16.26
CA VAL A 113 1.99 -2.55 17.33
C VAL A 113 2.79 -1.40 17.88
N PRO A 114 2.47 -0.14 17.58
CA PRO A 114 3.25 1.03 18.02
C PRO A 114 3.05 1.39 19.49
N GLY A 115 1.96 0.91 20.12
CA GLY A 115 1.66 1.13 21.53
C GLY A 115 2.58 0.38 22.49
N GLU A 116 2.29 0.47 23.78
CA GLU A 116 3.08 -0.16 24.84
C GLU A 116 2.54 -1.55 25.23
N SER A 117 1.34 -1.91 24.80
CA SER A 117 0.69 -3.19 25.11
C SER A 117 0.74 -4.13 23.92
N ASP A 118 0.98 -5.41 24.18
CA ASP A 118 0.89 -6.47 23.17
C ASP A 118 -0.53 -6.55 22.59
N ALA A 119 -0.64 -6.86 21.31
CA ALA A 119 -1.93 -7.09 20.66
C ALA A 119 -2.22 -8.58 20.45
N VAL A 120 -3.48 -8.97 20.62
CA VAL A 120 -4.03 -10.20 20.06
C VAL A 120 -4.71 -9.86 18.75
N ILE A 121 -4.32 -10.58 17.69
CA ILE A 121 -4.70 -10.26 16.31
C ILE A 121 -5.37 -11.46 15.67
N GLN A 122 -6.50 -11.20 15.01
CA GLN A 122 -7.14 -12.12 14.08
C GLN A 122 -6.99 -11.59 12.66
N VAL A 123 -6.59 -12.45 11.73
CA VAL A 123 -6.53 -12.13 10.30
C VAL A 123 -7.61 -12.89 9.56
N ASN A 124 -8.51 -12.18 8.90
CA ASN A 124 -9.54 -12.76 8.03
C ASN A 124 -9.11 -12.63 6.56
N TYR A 125 -9.26 -13.71 5.82
CA TYR A 125 -9.13 -13.75 4.38
C TYR A 125 -10.44 -13.34 3.72
N ILE A 126 -10.38 -12.44 2.74
CA ILE A 126 -11.54 -11.92 2.01
C ILE A 126 -11.31 -12.15 0.52
N SER A 127 -12.27 -12.79 -0.13
CA SER A 127 -12.27 -13.02 -1.57
C SER A 127 -13.67 -12.76 -2.15
N PRO A 128 -13.85 -12.79 -3.47
CA PRO A 128 -15.16 -12.71 -4.08
C PRO A 128 -16.11 -13.86 -3.71
N THR A 129 -15.58 -14.94 -3.13
CA THR A 129 -16.34 -16.12 -2.74
C THR A 129 -16.66 -16.18 -1.25
N GLY A 130 -16.26 -15.16 -0.49
CA GLY A 130 -16.59 -15.06 0.94
C GLY A 130 -15.42 -14.63 1.83
N VAL A 131 -15.69 -14.70 3.13
CA VAL A 131 -14.77 -14.32 4.21
C VAL A 131 -14.60 -15.50 5.17
N PHE A 132 -13.35 -15.78 5.57
CA PHE A 132 -13.07 -16.77 6.62
C PHE A 132 -11.79 -16.44 7.37
N ALA A 133 -11.66 -16.96 8.58
CA ALA A 133 -10.44 -16.91 9.36
C ALA A 133 -9.57 -18.14 9.04
N PRO A 134 -8.38 -18.00 8.45
CA PRO A 134 -7.48 -19.14 8.23
C PRO A 134 -6.99 -19.72 9.55
N VAL A 135 -6.81 -21.02 9.60
CA VAL A 135 -6.28 -21.71 10.77
C VAL A 135 -4.89 -21.18 11.11
N GLY A 136 -4.66 -20.87 12.39
CA GLY A 136 -3.41 -20.32 12.89
C GLY A 136 -3.26 -18.81 12.71
N LEU A 137 -4.24 -18.14 12.09
CA LEU A 137 -4.28 -16.67 11.98
C LEU A 137 -5.43 -16.05 12.79
N ASP A 138 -6.11 -16.82 13.59
CA ASP A 138 -7.27 -16.44 14.38
C ASP A 138 -6.94 -15.87 15.77
N SER A 139 -5.69 -16.08 16.25
CA SER A 139 -5.24 -15.60 17.56
C SER A 139 -3.73 -15.43 17.62
N LEU A 140 -3.20 -14.45 16.86
CA LEU A 140 -1.79 -14.12 16.85
C LEU A 140 -1.45 -13.15 17.96
N ARG A 141 -0.47 -13.46 18.79
CA ARG A 141 0.09 -12.50 19.75
C ARG A 141 1.24 -11.73 19.10
N VAL A 142 1.11 -10.43 19.01
CA VAL A 142 2.11 -9.51 18.47
C VAL A 142 2.62 -8.62 19.59
N PRO A 143 3.91 -8.74 19.99
CA PRO A 143 4.49 -7.92 21.02
C PRO A 143 4.48 -6.43 20.64
N ALA A 144 4.28 -5.58 21.64
CA ALA A 144 4.38 -4.13 21.48
C ALA A 144 5.77 -3.72 20.98
N GLN A 145 5.81 -2.69 20.14
CA GLN A 145 7.02 -2.06 19.60
C GLN A 145 7.98 -3.01 18.85
N LYS A 146 7.49 -4.19 18.42
CA LYS A 146 8.24 -5.13 17.59
C LYS A 146 7.56 -5.37 16.25
N VAL A 147 8.39 -5.52 15.22
CA VAL A 147 7.91 -5.92 13.90
C VAL A 147 7.86 -7.44 13.83
N VAL A 148 6.69 -7.98 13.54
CA VAL A 148 6.47 -9.43 13.40
C VAL A 148 6.12 -9.75 11.95
N GLU A 149 6.66 -10.83 11.43
CA GLU A 149 6.34 -11.34 10.10
C GLU A 149 5.70 -12.73 10.21
N VAL A 150 4.53 -12.92 9.58
CA VAL A 150 3.78 -14.18 9.59
C VAL A 150 3.63 -14.69 8.17
N ASP A 151 3.86 -15.99 7.97
CA ASP A 151 3.73 -16.65 6.67
C ASP A 151 2.26 -16.80 6.27
N LEU A 152 1.97 -16.57 4.99
CA LEU A 152 0.66 -16.67 4.39
C LEU A 152 0.61 -17.75 3.29
N SER A 153 1.59 -18.65 3.22
CA SER A 153 1.73 -19.61 2.13
C SER A 153 0.57 -20.59 2.01
N ASP A 154 -0.15 -20.84 3.10
CA ASP A 154 -1.28 -21.77 3.15
C ASP A 154 -2.63 -21.11 2.77
N LEU A 155 -2.62 -19.84 2.37
CA LEU A 155 -3.83 -19.16 1.93
C LEU A 155 -4.28 -19.67 0.55
N PRO A 156 -5.61 -19.62 0.27
CA PRO A 156 -6.16 -20.01 -1.01
C PRO A 156 -5.56 -19.25 -2.19
N SER A 157 -5.46 -19.94 -3.31
CA SER A 157 -4.86 -19.47 -4.56
C SER A 157 -5.86 -18.69 -5.41
N ASP A 158 -6.26 -17.50 -4.98
CA ASP A 158 -7.13 -16.63 -5.77
C ASP A 158 -6.33 -15.72 -6.75
N ARG A 159 -7.06 -14.95 -7.54
CA ARG A 159 -6.46 -13.95 -8.44
C ARG A 159 -5.99 -12.74 -7.64
N LEU A 160 -6.91 -12.12 -6.93
CA LEU A 160 -6.69 -11.06 -5.95
C LEU A 160 -7.51 -11.38 -4.72
N PHE A 161 -7.01 -10.99 -3.57
CA PHE A 161 -7.72 -11.13 -2.31
C PHE A 161 -7.43 -9.93 -1.40
N ALA A 162 -8.09 -9.86 -0.28
CA ALA A 162 -7.82 -8.89 0.76
C ALA A 162 -7.65 -9.59 2.11
N LEU A 163 -6.98 -8.92 3.04
CA LEU A 163 -6.88 -9.33 4.43
C LEU A 163 -7.48 -8.25 5.32
N GLN A 164 -8.32 -8.69 6.26
CA GLN A 164 -8.78 -7.87 7.36
C GLN A 164 -8.04 -8.29 8.61
N VAL A 165 -7.40 -7.35 9.25
CA VAL A 165 -6.73 -7.53 10.55
C VAL A 165 -7.60 -6.90 11.62
N LEU A 166 -8.05 -7.70 12.58
CA LEU A 166 -8.76 -7.27 13.77
C LEU A 166 -7.84 -7.45 14.96
N ALA A 167 -7.61 -6.40 15.74
CA ALA A 167 -6.64 -6.39 16.80
C ALA A 167 -7.20 -5.79 18.10
N SER A 168 -6.71 -6.28 19.24
CA SER A 168 -7.05 -5.71 20.54
C SER A 168 -6.47 -4.31 20.76
N GLU A 169 -5.31 -4.02 20.13
CA GLU A 169 -4.62 -2.73 20.15
C GLU A 169 -4.41 -2.20 18.74
N PRO A 170 -4.21 -0.87 18.55
CA PRO A 170 -3.94 -0.31 17.24
C PRO A 170 -2.70 -0.91 16.58
N VAL A 171 -2.82 -1.34 15.32
CA VAL A 171 -1.75 -1.99 14.55
C VAL A 171 -1.56 -1.34 13.19
N ILE A 172 -0.39 -1.55 12.62
CA ILE A 172 -0.06 -1.31 11.21
C ILE A 172 0.21 -2.67 10.58
N ALA A 173 -0.27 -2.87 9.34
CA ALA A 173 -0.08 -4.10 8.61
C ALA A 173 0.20 -3.85 7.13
N SER A 174 1.08 -4.66 6.55
CA SER A 174 1.36 -4.69 5.10
C SER A 174 1.71 -6.10 4.67
N VAL A 175 1.45 -6.45 3.42
CA VAL A 175 1.79 -7.77 2.86
C VAL A 175 2.91 -7.61 1.84
N LEU A 176 3.94 -8.45 1.99
CA LEU A 176 5.01 -8.62 1.01
C LEU A 176 4.78 -9.93 0.25
N THR A 177 4.56 -9.82 -1.05
CA THR A 177 4.50 -10.95 -1.98
C THR A 177 5.77 -11.01 -2.80
N ARG A 178 6.42 -12.17 -2.85
CA ARG A 178 7.59 -12.43 -3.71
C ARG A 178 7.29 -13.59 -4.64
N GLY A 179 7.79 -13.51 -5.85
CA GLY A 179 7.55 -14.57 -6.79
C GLY A 179 8.22 -14.38 -8.15
N MET A 180 7.82 -15.26 -9.05
CA MET A 180 8.10 -15.14 -10.47
C MET A 180 6.81 -14.73 -11.17
N PHE A 181 6.80 -13.60 -11.82
CA PHE A 181 5.69 -13.11 -12.63
C PHE A 181 6.19 -12.92 -14.05
N ASN A 182 5.57 -13.60 -15.03
CA ASN A 182 6.04 -13.63 -16.42
C ASN A 182 7.54 -13.98 -16.57
N ASN A 183 8.03 -14.93 -15.77
CA ASN A 183 9.44 -15.34 -15.72
C ASN A 183 10.42 -14.28 -15.19
N GLN A 184 9.92 -13.18 -14.63
CA GLN A 184 10.73 -12.18 -13.95
C GLN A 184 10.55 -12.32 -12.43
N ARG A 185 11.64 -12.14 -11.70
CA ARG A 185 11.59 -12.10 -10.24
C ARG A 185 11.09 -10.75 -9.79
N GLU A 186 10.08 -10.76 -8.96
CA GLU A 186 9.42 -9.57 -8.47
C GLU A 186 9.14 -9.67 -6.97
N LEU A 187 9.03 -8.51 -6.37
CA LEU A 187 8.41 -8.31 -5.07
C LEU A 187 7.33 -7.23 -5.19
N VAL A 188 6.25 -7.40 -4.45
CA VAL A 188 5.10 -6.51 -4.45
C VAL A 188 4.69 -6.25 -3.02
N TRP A 189 4.58 -4.98 -2.66
CA TRP A 189 4.05 -4.54 -1.39
C TRP A 189 2.59 -4.14 -1.53
N SER A 190 1.75 -4.71 -0.70
CA SER A 190 0.36 -4.28 -0.51
C SER A 190 0.24 -3.66 0.87
N SER A 191 0.15 -2.34 0.93
CA SER A 191 -0.07 -1.60 2.17
C SER A 191 -1.54 -1.61 2.56
N SER A 192 -1.83 -1.36 3.83
CA SER A 192 -3.21 -1.17 4.28
C SER A 192 -3.83 0.07 3.63
N VAL A 193 -5.15 0.07 3.57
CA VAL A 193 -5.93 1.12 2.90
C VAL A 193 -6.98 1.68 3.84
N GLU A 194 -7.17 2.99 3.80
CA GLU A 194 -8.29 3.65 4.48
C GLU A 194 -9.61 3.42 3.76
N SER A 195 -10.69 3.35 4.55
CA SER A 195 -12.03 3.35 3.96
C SER A 195 -12.31 4.68 3.29
N THR A 196 -12.81 4.64 2.06
CA THR A 196 -13.27 5.85 1.40
C THR A 196 -14.70 6.16 1.81
N ARG A 197 -14.88 7.37 2.36
CA ARG A 197 -16.18 7.99 2.59
C ARG A 197 -16.34 9.27 1.76
N GLY A 198 -15.34 9.60 0.96
CA GLY A 198 -15.25 10.77 0.13
C GLY A 198 -15.01 10.43 -1.33
N GLU A 199 -14.80 11.46 -2.13
CA GLU A 199 -14.42 11.28 -3.51
C GLU A 199 -13.00 10.70 -3.60
N VAL A 200 -12.86 9.66 -4.41
CA VAL A 200 -11.57 9.08 -4.78
C VAL A 200 -11.49 9.11 -6.29
N MET A 201 -10.40 9.67 -6.78
CA MET A 201 -10.06 9.66 -8.20
C MET A 201 -8.78 8.86 -8.40
N ALA A 202 -8.82 7.90 -9.31
CA ALA A 202 -7.66 7.10 -9.68
C ALA A 202 -7.48 7.14 -11.18
N LEU A 203 -6.23 7.31 -11.63
CA LEU A 203 -5.88 7.08 -13.02
C LEU A 203 -5.91 5.58 -13.26
N ALA A 204 -6.58 5.18 -14.32
CA ALA A 204 -6.69 3.78 -14.71
C ALA A 204 -5.55 3.42 -15.65
N GLU A 205 -4.79 2.42 -15.25
CA GLU A 205 -3.77 1.82 -16.10
C GLU A 205 -4.33 0.66 -16.90
N ARG A 206 -3.88 0.51 -18.13
CA ARG A 206 -4.24 -0.61 -19.00
C ARG A 206 -3.90 -1.94 -18.31
N SER A 207 -4.81 -2.90 -18.46
CA SER A 207 -4.69 -4.23 -17.82
C SER A 207 -4.73 -4.23 -16.29
N GLY A 208 -5.22 -3.17 -15.67
CA GLY A 208 -5.44 -3.07 -14.23
C GLY A 208 -6.67 -3.86 -13.75
N TYR A 209 -6.69 -4.12 -12.45
CA TYR A 209 -7.81 -4.72 -11.74
C TYR A 209 -8.09 -3.89 -10.51
N LEU A 210 -9.31 -3.39 -10.41
CA LEU A 210 -9.81 -2.72 -9.22
C LEU A 210 -10.33 -3.76 -8.26
N SER A 211 -9.81 -3.75 -7.05
CA SER A 211 -10.28 -4.54 -5.91
C SER A 211 -11.12 -3.64 -5.01
N ILE A 212 -12.34 -4.05 -4.72
CA ILE A 212 -13.31 -3.33 -3.91
C ILE A 212 -13.74 -4.23 -2.77
N VAL A 213 -13.55 -3.79 -1.53
CA VAL A 213 -14.03 -4.47 -0.32
C VAL A 213 -15.03 -3.55 0.38
N SER A 214 -16.24 -4.05 0.61
CA SER A 214 -17.32 -3.29 1.24
C SER A 214 -18.35 -4.22 1.87
N ASN A 215 -19.07 -3.72 2.86
CA ASN A 215 -20.27 -4.39 3.40
C ASN A 215 -21.55 -3.97 2.65
N ALA A 216 -21.47 -3.02 1.72
CA ALA A 216 -22.62 -2.67 0.87
C ALA A 216 -22.93 -3.82 -0.10
N PRO A 217 -24.20 -4.08 -0.41
CA PRO A 217 -24.57 -5.13 -1.37
C PRO A 217 -24.15 -4.83 -2.81
N GLU A 218 -23.91 -3.56 -3.11
CA GLU A 218 -23.39 -3.09 -4.38
C GLU A 218 -22.56 -1.80 -4.21
N VAL A 219 -21.64 -1.56 -5.13
CA VAL A 219 -20.88 -0.31 -5.20
C VAL A 219 -20.91 0.22 -6.63
N SER A 220 -21.23 1.50 -6.75
CA SER A 220 -21.25 2.22 -8.02
C SER A 220 -20.13 3.24 -8.11
N PHE A 221 -19.52 3.36 -9.28
CA PHE A 221 -18.50 4.36 -9.58
C PHE A 221 -18.60 4.84 -11.02
N THR A 222 -18.08 6.02 -11.28
CA THR A 222 -18.03 6.60 -12.63
C THR A 222 -16.69 6.28 -13.26
N VAL A 223 -16.71 5.92 -14.52
CA VAL A 223 -15.49 5.76 -15.33
C VAL A 223 -15.46 6.78 -16.45
N VAL A 224 -14.30 7.37 -16.68
CA VAL A 224 -14.04 8.26 -17.82
C VAL A 224 -13.29 7.46 -18.88
N LYS A 225 -13.87 7.40 -20.05
CA LYS A 225 -13.35 6.66 -21.22
C LYS A 225 -12.74 7.64 -22.23
N ASP A 226 -12.23 7.05 -23.34
CA ASP A 226 -11.77 7.83 -24.48
C ASP A 226 -12.71 8.98 -24.84
N ARG A 227 -12.12 10.12 -25.21
CA ARG A 227 -12.82 11.38 -25.55
C ARG A 227 -13.68 11.94 -24.39
N GLY A 228 -13.34 11.61 -23.13
CA GLY A 228 -14.04 12.14 -21.96
C GLY A 228 -15.44 11.57 -21.71
N LYS A 229 -15.84 10.50 -22.43
CA LYS A 229 -17.15 9.88 -22.23
C LYS A 229 -17.24 9.25 -20.84
N LYS A 230 -18.23 9.68 -20.07
CA LYS A 230 -18.51 9.13 -18.73
C LYS A 230 -19.55 8.02 -18.79
N SER A 231 -19.38 7.01 -17.97
CA SER A 231 -20.39 5.96 -17.71
C SER A 231 -20.31 5.48 -16.28
N VAL A 232 -21.44 5.04 -15.72
CA VAL A 232 -21.50 4.45 -14.38
C VAL A 232 -21.34 2.95 -14.52
N VAL A 233 -20.56 2.38 -13.60
CA VAL A 233 -20.39 0.94 -13.40
C VAL A 233 -20.94 0.62 -12.01
N THR A 234 -21.83 -0.37 -11.92
CA THR A 234 -22.35 -0.89 -10.66
C THR A 234 -21.93 -2.36 -10.54
N LEU A 235 -21.36 -2.73 -9.42
CA LEU A 235 -20.91 -4.09 -9.14
C LEU A 235 -21.61 -4.63 -7.90
N PRO A 236 -22.19 -5.84 -7.95
CA PRO A 236 -22.61 -6.53 -6.75
C PRO A 236 -21.40 -6.93 -5.90
N ILE A 237 -21.54 -6.86 -4.60
CA ILE A 237 -20.48 -7.18 -3.64
C ILE A 237 -21.04 -8.12 -2.58
N ASP A 238 -20.33 -9.25 -2.38
CA ASP A 238 -20.60 -10.21 -1.29
C ASP A 238 -19.44 -10.22 -0.27
N ALA A 239 -18.72 -9.24 -0.07
CA ALA A 239 -17.57 -8.90 0.74
C ALA A 239 -16.49 -8.25 -0.13
N MET A 240 -16.23 -8.77 -1.33
CA MET A 240 -15.21 -8.27 -2.25
C MET A 240 -15.68 -8.41 -3.70
N ALA A 241 -15.40 -7.39 -4.52
CA ALA A 241 -15.50 -7.47 -5.97
C ALA A 241 -14.15 -7.17 -6.64
N ILE A 242 -13.91 -7.82 -7.77
CA ILE A 242 -12.75 -7.58 -8.62
C ILE A 242 -13.25 -7.16 -10.00
N TRP A 243 -12.93 -5.95 -10.37
CA TRP A 243 -13.30 -5.41 -11.67
C TRP A 243 -12.08 -5.26 -12.57
N LYS A 244 -12.09 -5.91 -13.72
CA LYS A 244 -11.04 -5.72 -14.74
C LYS A 244 -11.27 -4.37 -15.41
N VAL A 245 -10.28 -3.49 -15.34
CA VAL A 245 -10.32 -2.16 -15.96
C VAL A 245 -10.22 -2.33 -17.49
N PRO A 246 -11.23 -1.89 -18.28
CA PRO A 246 -11.13 -1.90 -19.75
C PRO A 246 -10.06 -0.94 -20.25
N ASP A 247 -9.41 -1.28 -21.34
CA ASP A 247 -8.35 -0.46 -21.94
C ASP A 247 -8.79 0.94 -22.40
N THR A 248 -10.10 1.13 -22.54
CA THR A 248 -10.72 2.44 -22.89
C THR A 248 -10.97 3.35 -21.68
N VAL A 249 -10.74 2.86 -20.47
CA VAL A 249 -10.94 3.63 -19.23
C VAL A 249 -9.63 4.29 -18.84
N HIS A 250 -9.65 5.59 -18.60
CA HIS A 250 -8.49 6.39 -18.21
C HIS A 250 -8.58 6.89 -16.78
N GLU A 251 -9.80 6.97 -16.25
CA GLU A 251 -10.03 7.49 -14.90
C GLU A 251 -11.20 6.77 -14.25
N ILE A 252 -11.10 6.55 -12.96
CA ILE A 252 -12.13 5.96 -12.10
C ILE A 252 -12.45 6.96 -11.00
N GLN A 253 -13.71 7.34 -10.87
CA GLN A 253 -14.19 8.30 -9.89
C GLN A 253 -15.18 7.61 -8.94
N PHE A 254 -14.82 7.49 -7.67
CA PHE A 254 -15.73 7.07 -6.62
C PHE A 254 -16.35 8.27 -5.94
N LYS A 255 -17.63 8.17 -5.62
CA LYS A 255 -18.31 9.08 -4.72
C LYS A 255 -18.35 8.47 -3.31
N ALA A 256 -18.66 9.31 -2.33
CA ALA A 256 -18.91 8.84 -0.97
C ALA A 256 -19.97 7.73 -0.96
N THR A 257 -19.66 6.65 -0.24
CA THR A 257 -20.57 5.53 0.00
C THR A 257 -21.09 5.59 1.43
N ALA A 258 -22.32 5.10 1.66
CA ALA A 258 -22.88 5.01 3.02
C ALA A 258 -22.05 4.06 3.90
N GLU A 259 -21.62 2.94 3.33
CA GLU A 259 -20.79 1.94 3.99
C GLU A 259 -19.29 2.16 3.69
N PRO A 260 -18.41 1.87 4.66
CA PRO A 260 -16.97 1.91 4.44
C PRO A 260 -16.56 1.03 3.25
N THR A 261 -15.94 1.64 2.25
CA THR A 261 -15.47 0.96 1.05
C THR A 261 -13.96 1.11 0.93
N TYR A 262 -13.27 0.02 0.69
CA TYR A 262 -11.81 -0.03 0.60
C TYR A 262 -11.42 -0.39 -0.82
N LEU A 263 -10.49 0.38 -1.38
CA LEU A 263 -10.17 0.32 -2.80
C LEU A 263 -8.67 0.10 -3.00
N ALA A 264 -8.31 -0.80 -3.90
CA ALA A 264 -6.94 -0.95 -4.37
C ALA A 264 -6.91 -1.24 -5.86
N LEU A 265 -5.92 -0.73 -6.55
CA LEU A 265 -5.65 -1.02 -7.96
C LEU A 265 -4.44 -1.94 -8.06
N ALA A 266 -4.62 -3.08 -8.70
CA ALA A 266 -3.55 -4.01 -9.03
C ALA A 266 -3.29 -3.98 -10.54
N ILE A 267 -2.04 -3.79 -10.92
CA ILE A 267 -1.62 -3.65 -12.31
C ILE A 267 -0.68 -4.80 -12.64
N LYS A 268 -0.84 -5.35 -13.82
CA LYS A 268 0.11 -6.32 -14.37
C LYS A 268 0.59 -5.86 -15.74
N SER A 269 1.88 -5.95 -15.96
CA SER A 269 2.52 -5.65 -17.22
C SER A 269 3.47 -6.78 -17.65
N ILE A 270 4.14 -6.61 -18.77
CA ILE A 270 5.21 -7.53 -19.19
C ILE A 270 6.38 -7.45 -18.20
N SER A 271 6.60 -6.29 -17.60
CA SER A 271 7.72 -6.01 -16.71
C SER A 271 7.44 -6.35 -15.24
N GLY A 272 6.20 -6.67 -14.85
CA GLY A 272 5.94 -7.03 -13.46
C GLY A 272 4.50 -6.79 -12.99
N VAL A 273 4.36 -6.77 -11.67
CA VAL A 273 3.11 -6.55 -10.95
C VAL A 273 3.33 -5.40 -9.97
N ALA A 274 2.36 -4.52 -9.86
CA ALA A 274 2.32 -3.46 -8.86
C ALA A 274 0.93 -3.38 -8.24
N THR A 275 0.86 -2.95 -6.99
CA THR A 275 -0.39 -2.66 -6.31
C THR A 275 -0.34 -1.28 -5.67
N THR A 276 -1.46 -0.59 -5.66
CA THR A 276 -1.59 0.69 -4.96
C THR A 276 -2.92 0.75 -4.25
N SER A 277 -2.90 1.16 -3.00
CA SER A 277 -4.11 1.51 -2.25
C SER A 277 -4.66 2.83 -2.78
N LEU A 278 -5.99 2.94 -2.88
CA LEU A 278 -6.65 4.17 -3.27
C LEU A 278 -7.24 4.82 -2.01
N ALA A 279 -6.63 5.91 -1.58
CA ALA A 279 -7.09 6.70 -0.45
C ALA A 279 -7.98 7.85 -0.93
N PRO A 280 -8.89 8.36 -0.07
CA PRO A 280 -9.60 9.59 -0.34
C PRO A 280 -8.61 10.72 -0.62
N ALA A 281 -8.91 11.58 -1.59
CA ALA A 281 -8.16 12.81 -1.75
C ALA A 281 -8.25 13.60 -0.44
N GLN A 282 -7.13 13.92 0.17
CA GLN A 282 -7.09 14.82 1.33
C GLN A 282 -7.43 16.24 0.83
N SER A 283 -8.71 16.51 0.69
CA SER A 283 -9.21 17.65 -0.07
C SER A 283 -9.28 18.97 0.70
N LYS A 284 -8.77 19.08 1.93
CA LYS A 284 -9.12 20.26 2.75
C LYS A 284 -7.99 21.16 3.20
N GLU A 285 -6.74 20.84 2.95
CA GLU A 285 -5.63 21.71 3.37
C GLU A 285 -4.54 21.94 2.32
N LEU A 286 -4.80 21.69 1.07
CA LEU A 286 -4.05 22.35 0.03
C LEU A 286 -4.57 23.80 -0.09
N THR A 287 -4.31 24.58 0.94
CA THR A 287 -4.28 26.03 0.83
C THR A 287 -3.20 26.36 -0.19
N ALA A 288 -3.66 26.63 -1.42
CA ALA A 288 -2.87 26.99 -2.58
C ALA A 288 -1.76 25.97 -2.91
N LEU A 289 -1.94 25.22 -3.97
CA LEU A 289 -0.79 24.67 -4.70
C LEU A 289 0.23 25.81 -4.82
N PRO A 290 1.49 25.62 -4.42
CA PRO A 290 2.51 26.61 -4.72
C PRO A 290 2.41 26.85 -6.23
N VAL A 291 2.26 28.09 -6.62
CA VAL A 291 2.26 28.47 -8.03
C VAL A 291 3.48 27.80 -8.62
N LEU A 292 3.29 26.88 -9.54
CA LEU A 292 4.40 26.30 -10.28
C LEU A 292 5.10 27.46 -10.94
N ASP A 293 6.28 27.78 -10.45
CA ASP A 293 7.09 28.81 -11.06
C ASP A 293 7.33 28.39 -12.50
N SER A 294 6.76 29.16 -13.42
CA SER A 294 6.90 28.94 -14.87
C SER A 294 8.35 29.01 -15.35
N THR A 295 9.28 29.30 -14.44
CA THR A 295 10.73 29.34 -14.69
C THR A 295 11.46 28.05 -14.38
N LEU A 296 10.76 26.94 -14.02
CA LEU A 296 11.38 25.63 -13.91
C LEU A 296 11.79 25.14 -15.30
N TYR A 297 12.91 25.63 -15.77
CA TYR A 297 13.60 25.15 -16.95
C TYR A 297 14.21 23.78 -16.62
N ILE A 298 13.64 22.71 -17.19
CA ILE A 298 14.28 21.40 -17.20
C ILE A 298 15.26 21.42 -18.38
N PRO A 299 16.59 21.46 -18.17
CA PRO A 299 17.52 21.38 -19.26
C PRO A 299 17.35 20.01 -19.92
N ALA A 300 17.07 20.01 -21.22
CA ALA A 300 17.12 18.78 -22.02
C ALA A 300 18.52 18.20 -21.94
N THR A 301 18.66 17.03 -21.35
CA THR A 301 19.90 16.26 -21.44
C THR A 301 20.11 15.84 -22.88
N ARG A 302 21.20 16.33 -23.47
CA ARG A 302 21.74 15.84 -24.75
C ARG A 302 22.37 14.48 -24.56
#